data_b4adc02fe931f9f3484c9b61f68087e4
#
_entry.id   b4adc02fe931f9f3484c9b61f68087e4
#
_cell.length_a   1.000
_cell.length_b   1.000
_cell.length_c   1.000
_cell.angle_alpha   90.00
_cell.angle_beta   90.00
_cell.angle_gamma   90.00
#
_symmetry.space_group_name_H-M   'P 1'
#
loop_
_entity.id
_entity.type
_entity.pdbx_description
1 polymer ?
#
loop_
_entity_poly.entity_id
_entity_poly.type
_entity_poly.pdbx_seq_one_letter_code
_entity_poly.pdbx_strand_id
1 'polypeptide(L)'
;MYDMKALYQAESVQDAVALRVAHPDAQIIAGGSDVLVQMREGKRAGVELISIYGLDELRGVTLEADGTLRIGSLTSFSHITRDPLIQKYLHVLGEAVDQVGGPQIRNIGTIGGNTCNGVTSADSASTLHAYDAIVELTGPDGIRRQPIREFYIRAGKVDILSLIHI
;
A
#
# COMPACT_ATOMS: atom_id res chain seq x y z
N MET A 1 -1.38 24.48 4.15
CA MET A 1 -2.65 24.04 4.75
C MET A 1 -3.11 22.83 3.98
N TYR A 2 -3.67 21.82 4.62
CA TYR A 2 -4.22 20.66 3.93
C TYR A 2 -5.63 21.02 3.45
N ASP A 3 -5.78 21.26 2.15
CA ASP A 3 -7.06 21.55 1.53
C ASP A 3 -7.69 20.23 1.09
N MET A 4 -8.73 19.82 1.81
CA MET A 4 -9.43 18.55 1.65
C MET A 4 -10.95 18.83 1.56
N LYS A 5 -11.59 18.34 0.50
CA LYS A 5 -13.02 18.54 0.29
C LYS A 5 -13.87 17.61 1.17
N ALA A 6 -13.45 16.34 1.30
CA ALA A 6 -14.12 15.35 2.12
C ALA A 6 -13.16 14.24 2.55
N LEU A 7 -13.47 13.59 3.67
CA LEU A 7 -12.80 12.39 4.15
C LEU A 7 -13.86 11.33 4.45
N TYR A 8 -13.79 10.23 3.73
CA TYR A 8 -14.59 9.02 3.97
C TYR A 8 -13.71 7.99 4.69
N GLN A 9 -14.22 7.40 5.75
CA GLN A 9 -13.53 6.36 6.48
C GLN A 9 -14.17 5.02 6.17
N ALA A 10 -13.41 4.13 5.54
CA ALA A 10 -13.88 2.79 5.25
C ALA A 10 -13.89 1.92 6.52
N GLU A 11 -14.93 1.11 6.68
CA GLU A 11 -15.12 0.18 7.79
C GLU A 11 -14.70 -1.26 7.43
N SER A 12 -14.57 -1.56 6.14
CA SER A 12 -14.10 -2.83 5.58
C SER A 12 -13.49 -2.64 4.21
N VAL A 13 -12.84 -3.68 3.66
CA VAL A 13 -12.34 -3.68 2.28
C VAL A 13 -13.50 -3.50 1.29
N GLN A 14 -14.63 -4.17 1.53
CA GLN A 14 -15.82 -4.07 0.69
C GLN A 14 -16.42 -2.66 0.71
N ASP A 15 -16.46 -2.03 1.89
CA ASP A 15 -16.92 -0.65 2.05
C ASP A 15 -15.97 0.32 1.34
N ALA A 16 -14.65 0.12 1.44
CA ALA A 16 -13.67 0.92 0.71
C ALA A 16 -13.85 0.82 -0.81
N VAL A 17 -14.18 -0.37 -1.33
CA VAL A 17 -14.52 -0.58 -2.75
C VAL A 17 -15.80 0.17 -3.11
N ALA A 18 -16.86 0.07 -2.29
CA ALA A 18 -18.11 0.78 -2.51
C ALA A 18 -17.91 2.30 -2.51
N LEU A 19 -17.18 2.82 -1.55
CA LEU A 19 -16.82 4.25 -1.49
C LEU A 19 -16.04 4.68 -2.73
N ARG A 20 -15.11 3.85 -3.21
CA ARG A 20 -14.32 4.17 -4.41
C ARG A 20 -15.17 4.18 -5.68
N VAL A 21 -16.18 3.32 -5.77
CA VAL A 21 -17.17 3.33 -6.88
C VAL A 21 -18.05 4.57 -6.81
N ALA A 22 -18.50 4.95 -5.60
CA ALA A 22 -19.35 6.12 -5.40
C ALA A 22 -18.56 7.44 -5.61
N HIS A 23 -17.28 7.46 -5.32
CA HIS A 23 -16.38 8.61 -5.42
C HIS A 23 -15.16 8.30 -6.30
N PRO A 24 -15.35 8.22 -7.64
CA PRO A 24 -14.33 7.75 -8.56
C PRO A 24 -13.07 8.63 -8.62
N ASP A 25 -13.14 9.88 -8.22
CA ASP A 25 -12.02 10.82 -8.17
C ASP A 25 -11.35 10.91 -6.80
N ALA A 26 -11.94 10.26 -5.77
CA ALA A 26 -11.38 10.28 -4.43
C ALA A 26 -10.05 9.52 -4.37
N GLN A 27 -9.08 10.05 -3.65
CA GLN A 27 -7.78 9.43 -3.42
C GLN A 27 -7.85 8.50 -2.22
N ILE A 28 -7.44 7.24 -2.40
CA ILE A 28 -7.26 6.33 -1.27
C ILE A 28 -6.04 6.77 -0.45
N ILE A 29 -6.20 6.81 0.86
CA ILE A 29 -5.13 7.13 1.80
C ILE A 29 -4.97 6.01 2.83
N ALA A 30 -3.71 5.55 2.95
CA ALA A 30 -3.24 4.62 3.98
C ALA A 30 -2.50 5.43 5.07
N GLY A 31 -1.20 5.22 5.26
CA GLY A 31 -0.38 5.99 6.20
C GLY A 31 -0.19 7.47 5.85
N GLY A 32 -0.48 7.87 4.61
CA GLY A 32 -0.50 9.27 4.20
C GLY A 32 0.85 9.93 3.99
N SER A 33 1.97 9.22 4.18
CA SER A 33 3.32 9.78 4.14
C SER A 33 3.68 10.48 2.82
N ASP A 34 3.03 10.10 1.71
CA ASP A 34 3.19 10.75 0.40
C ASP A 34 1.99 11.68 0.08
N VAL A 35 0.76 11.18 0.20
CA VAL A 35 -0.46 11.93 -0.14
C VAL A 35 -0.55 13.25 0.62
N LEU A 36 -0.28 13.26 1.93
CA LEU A 36 -0.32 14.48 2.74
C LEU A 36 0.78 15.46 2.36
N VAL A 37 1.95 14.99 1.94
CA VAL A 37 3.02 15.86 1.43
C VAL A 37 2.57 16.53 0.13
N GLN A 38 2.01 15.78 -0.81
CA GLN A 38 1.49 16.32 -2.07
C GLN A 38 0.36 17.34 -1.84
N MET A 39 -0.53 17.10 -0.87
CA MET A 39 -1.57 18.07 -0.47
C MET A 39 -0.96 19.35 0.08
N ARG A 40 0.04 19.23 0.97
CA ARG A 40 0.74 20.40 1.54
C ARG A 40 1.43 21.23 0.47
N GLU A 41 1.96 20.59 -0.58
CA GLU A 41 2.59 21.23 -1.72
C GLU A 41 1.58 21.81 -2.74
N GLY A 42 0.26 21.66 -2.49
CA GLY A 42 -0.80 22.14 -3.38
C GLY A 42 -1.05 21.27 -4.63
N LYS A 43 -0.31 20.17 -4.80
CA LYS A 43 -0.49 19.27 -5.95
C LYS A 43 -1.80 18.49 -5.92
N ARG A 44 -2.41 18.36 -4.74
CA ARG A 44 -3.68 17.66 -4.49
C ARG A 44 -4.63 18.52 -3.64
N ALA A 45 -4.76 19.80 -3.97
CA ALA A 45 -5.71 20.69 -3.31
C ALA A 45 -7.15 20.31 -3.64
N GLY A 46 -8.07 20.39 -2.66
CA GLY A 46 -9.49 20.12 -2.84
C GLY A 46 -9.83 18.66 -3.11
N VAL A 47 -8.94 17.71 -2.81
CA VAL A 47 -9.16 16.28 -3.05
C VAL A 47 -10.14 15.68 -2.04
N GLU A 48 -10.96 14.73 -2.48
CA GLU A 48 -11.67 13.81 -1.59
C GLU A 48 -10.77 12.64 -1.22
N LEU A 49 -10.81 12.21 0.02
CA LEU A 49 -10.00 11.11 0.52
C LEU A 49 -10.89 9.95 1.01
N ILE A 50 -10.46 8.72 0.70
CA ILE A 50 -11.01 7.49 1.29
C ILE A 50 -9.91 6.89 2.16
N SER A 51 -10.09 6.96 3.48
CA SER A 51 -9.15 6.37 4.43
C SER A 51 -9.43 4.89 4.60
N ILE A 52 -8.39 4.08 4.35
CA ILE A 52 -8.38 2.65 4.65
C ILE A 52 -7.50 2.35 5.89
N TYR A 53 -6.95 3.37 6.52
CA TYR A 53 -5.92 3.20 7.56
C TYR A 53 -6.40 2.41 8.77
N GLY A 54 -7.71 2.43 9.07
CA GLY A 54 -8.33 1.69 10.18
C GLY A 54 -8.61 0.22 9.90
N LEU A 55 -8.34 -0.30 8.70
CA LEU A 55 -8.69 -1.67 8.34
C LEU A 55 -7.62 -2.66 8.82
N ASP A 56 -7.84 -3.28 9.96
CA ASP A 56 -6.90 -4.24 10.54
C ASP A 56 -6.75 -5.51 9.70
N GLU A 57 -7.75 -5.89 8.93
CA GLU A 57 -7.71 -7.02 7.99
C GLU A 57 -6.63 -6.86 6.90
N LEU A 58 -6.15 -5.64 6.66
CA LEU A 58 -5.08 -5.31 5.72
C LEU A 58 -3.70 -5.27 6.37
N ARG A 59 -3.56 -5.70 7.62
CA ARG A 59 -2.29 -5.65 8.37
C ARG A 59 -1.74 -7.03 8.65
N GLY A 60 -0.43 -7.06 8.88
CA GLY A 60 0.27 -8.25 9.34
C GLY A 60 0.91 -9.07 8.24
N VAL A 61 1.60 -10.11 8.67
CA VAL A 61 2.30 -11.07 7.83
C VAL A 61 1.81 -12.47 8.21
N THR A 62 1.40 -13.26 7.24
CA THR A 62 0.92 -14.63 7.46
C THR A 62 1.62 -15.60 6.53
N LEU A 63 1.87 -16.81 7.02
CA LEU A 63 2.34 -17.93 6.23
C LEU A 63 1.15 -18.86 5.98
N GLU A 64 0.73 -18.94 4.73
CA GLU A 64 -0.39 -19.79 4.31
C GLU A 64 0.01 -21.27 4.28
N ALA A 65 -0.98 -22.15 4.26
CA ALA A 65 -0.77 -23.60 4.29
C ALA A 65 0.01 -24.14 3.07
N ASP A 66 -0.05 -23.44 1.94
CA ASP A 66 0.69 -23.77 0.73
C ASP A 66 2.14 -23.25 0.71
N GLY A 67 2.55 -22.56 1.79
CA GLY A 67 3.86 -21.95 1.91
C GLY A 67 3.95 -20.52 1.38
N THR A 68 2.85 -19.94 0.87
CA THR A 68 2.81 -18.55 0.44
C THR A 68 2.94 -17.62 1.65
N LEU A 69 3.84 -16.64 1.57
CA LEU A 69 3.91 -15.57 2.56
C LEU A 69 3.06 -14.40 2.07
N ARG A 70 2.03 -14.05 2.85
CA ARG A 70 1.13 -12.95 2.57
C ARG A 70 1.45 -11.76 3.47
N ILE A 71 1.55 -10.57 2.87
CA ILE A 71 1.78 -9.31 3.59
C ILE A 71 0.59 -8.40 3.33
N GLY A 72 -0.10 -8.00 4.38
CA GLY A 72 -1.22 -7.06 4.27
C GLY A 72 -0.74 -5.68 3.82
N SER A 73 -1.50 -5.02 2.96
CA SER A 73 -1.11 -3.75 2.34
C SER A 73 -0.90 -2.60 3.32
N LEU A 74 -1.56 -2.63 4.48
CA LEU A 74 -1.40 -1.65 5.57
C LEU A 74 -0.29 -2.03 6.57
N THR A 75 0.46 -3.09 6.32
CA THR A 75 1.59 -3.45 7.18
C THR A 75 2.66 -2.39 7.07
N SER A 76 3.02 -1.80 8.21
CA SER A 76 4.04 -0.74 8.26
C SER A 76 5.44 -1.28 8.03
N PHE A 77 6.34 -0.45 7.56
CA PHE A 77 7.75 -0.85 7.39
C PHE A 77 8.39 -1.30 8.71
N SER A 78 8.09 -0.60 9.82
CA SER A 78 8.58 -1.00 11.15
C SER A 78 8.05 -2.37 11.60
N HIS A 79 6.85 -2.76 11.19
CA HIS A 79 6.33 -4.10 11.43
C HIS A 79 7.12 -5.10 10.59
N ILE A 80 7.23 -4.88 9.27
CA ILE A 80 7.93 -5.77 8.34
C ILE A 80 9.38 -6.02 8.80
N THR A 81 10.10 -4.98 9.20
CA THR A 81 11.48 -5.09 9.68
C THR A 81 11.62 -6.03 10.89
N ARG A 82 10.60 -6.10 11.76
CA ARG A 82 10.65 -6.86 13.02
C ARG A 82 9.92 -8.20 12.99
N ASP A 83 9.17 -8.46 11.94
CA ASP A 83 8.32 -9.65 11.84
C ASP A 83 9.17 -10.92 11.72
N PRO A 84 8.94 -11.95 12.56
CA PRO A 84 9.72 -13.19 12.54
C PRO A 84 9.64 -13.96 11.23
N LEU A 85 8.50 -13.92 10.52
CA LEU A 85 8.34 -14.58 9.21
C LEU A 85 9.16 -13.86 8.14
N ILE A 86 9.16 -12.53 8.17
CA ILE A 86 10.00 -11.73 7.27
C ILE A 86 11.48 -12.00 7.54
N GLN A 87 11.89 -11.98 8.80
CA GLN A 87 13.27 -12.25 9.18
C GLN A 87 13.73 -13.65 8.76
N LYS A 88 12.82 -14.62 8.79
CA LYS A 88 13.13 -16.00 8.43
C LYS A 88 13.15 -16.25 6.91
N TYR A 89 12.19 -15.68 6.18
CA TYR A 89 11.94 -16.06 4.78
C TYR A 89 12.22 -14.94 3.77
N LEU A 90 12.09 -13.68 4.18
CA LEU A 90 12.26 -12.50 3.31
C LEU A 90 13.19 -11.46 3.95
N HIS A 91 14.28 -11.90 4.57
CA HIS A 91 15.21 -11.05 5.34
C HIS A 91 15.62 -9.79 4.56
N VAL A 92 15.96 -9.94 3.28
CA VAL A 92 16.38 -8.81 2.42
C VAL A 92 15.26 -7.77 2.27
N LEU A 93 13.98 -8.18 2.28
CA LEU A 93 12.87 -7.21 2.30
C LEU A 93 12.87 -6.42 3.61
N GLY A 94 13.07 -7.11 4.74
CA GLY A 94 13.16 -6.46 6.05
C GLY A 94 14.28 -5.41 6.10
N GLU A 95 15.47 -5.73 5.58
CA GLU A 95 16.60 -4.80 5.47
C GLU A 95 16.30 -3.63 4.53
N ALA A 96 15.70 -3.90 3.37
CA ALA A 96 15.38 -2.87 2.39
C ALA A 96 14.39 -1.83 2.94
N VAL A 97 13.30 -2.28 3.58
CA VAL A 97 12.30 -1.35 4.12
C VAL A 97 12.79 -0.62 5.37
N ASP A 98 13.81 -1.11 6.06
CA ASP A 98 14.45 -0.38 7.17
C ASP A 98 15.26 0.83 6.70
N GLN A 99 15.58 0.93 5.43
CA GLN A 99 16.22 2.11 4.83
C GLN A 99 15.21 3.23 4.47
N VAL A 100 13.90 2.96 4.51
CA VAL A 100 12.88 3.94 4.15
C VAL A 100 12.83 5.08 5.16
N GLY A 101 13.30 6.25 4.78
CA GLY A 101 13.22 7.48 5.60
C GLY A 101 13.67 7.31 7.04
N GLY A 102 12.99 7.99 7.97
CA GLY A 102 13.26 7.86 9.41
C GLY A 102 12.23 6.98 10.13
N PRO A 103 12.43 6.71 11.44
CA PRO A 103 11.53 5.86 12.22
C PRO A 103 10.07 6.30 12.19
N GLN A 104 9.80 7.60 12.15
CA GLN A 104 8.44 8.14 12.07
C GLN A 104 7.76 7.74 10.76
N ILE A 105 8.49 7.80 9.65
CA ILE A 105 7.98 7.39 8.33
C ILE A 105 7.77 5.89 8.31
N ARG A 106 8.71 5.10 8.84
CA ARG A 106 8.58 3.64 8.88
C ARG A 106 7.42 3.14 9.75
N ASN A 107 7.05 3.88 10.79
CA ASN A 107 5.91 3.52 11.64
C ASN A 107 4.56 3.75 10.96
N ILE A 108 4.44 4.69 10.04
CA ILE A 108 3.18 5.06 9.39
C ILE A 108 3.13 4.67 7.90
N GLY A 109 4.27 4.65 7.22
CA GLY A 109 4.39 4.20 5.84
C GLY A 109 4.09 2.71 5.72
N THR A 110 3.36 2.33 4.69
CA THR A 110 2.87 0.97 4.49
C THR A 110 3.41 0.38 3.20
N ILE A 111 3.58 -0.94 3.16
CA ILE A 111 4.09 -1.64 1.98
C ILE A 111 3.18 -1.42 0.76
N GLY A 112 1.86 -1.50 0.95
CA GLY A 112 0.89 -1.25 -0.12
C GLY A 112 0.92 0.19 -0.61
N GLY A 113 0.98 1.18 0.29
CA GLY A 113 1.09 2.59 -0.08
C GLY A 113 2.36 2.88 -0.88
N ASN A 114 3.49 2.29 -0.49
CA ASN A 114 4.77 2.42 -1.19
C ASN A 114 4.73 1.79 -2.58
N THR A 115 4.18 0.57 -2.69
CA THR A 115 4.01 -0.12 -3.97
C THR A 115 3.08 0.65 -4.91
N CYS A 116 1.96 1.18 -4.41
CA CYS A 116 0.98 1.94 -5.19
C CYS A 116 1.46 3.32 -5.63
N ASN A 117 2.40 3.91 -4.91
CA ASN A 117 3.03 5.16 -5.31
C ASN A 117 3.82 5.00 -6.63
N GLY A 118 4.22 3.78 -6.97
CA GLY A 118 4.82 3.45 -8.26
C GLY A 118 6.21 4.04 -8.48
N VAL A 119 6.86 4.51 -7.42
CA VAL A 119 8.23 5.02 -7.51
C VAL A 119 9.19 3.86 -7.72
N THR A 120 9.87 3.83 -8.85
CA THR A 120 10.77 2.73 -9.24
C THR A 120 12.02 2.63 -8.36
N SER A 121 12.40 3.72 -7.71
CA SER A 121 13.50 3.77 -6.74
C SER A 121 13.05 3.53 -5.29
N ALA A 122 11.82 3.06 -5.07
CA ALA A 122 11.37 2.70 -3.74
C ALA A 122 12.16 1.49 -3.22
N ASP A 123 12.64 1.57 -1.98
CA ASP A 123 13.52 0.55 -1.39
C ASP A 123 12.91 -0.86 -1.41
N SER A 124 11.58 -0.97 -1.24
CA SER A 124 10.88 -2.25 -1.33
C SER A 124 10.68 -2.78 -2.76
N ALA A 125 10.69 -1.91 -3.78
CA ALA A 125 10.29 -2.28 -5.13
C ALA A 125 11.25 -3.31 -5.75
N SER A 126 12.56 -3.07 -5.70
CA SER A 126 13.57 -3.99 -6.23
C SER A 126 13.52 -5.36 -5.56
N THR A 127 13.33 -5.38 -4.24
CA THR A 127 13.24 -6.61 -3.46
C THR A 127 11.99 -7.41 -3.79
N LEU A 128 10.83 -6.75 -3.86
CA LEU A 128 9.57 -7.40 -4.26
C LEU A 128 9.65 -7.96 -5.69
N HIS A 129 10.32 -7.25 -6.61
CA HIS A 129 10.56 -7.76 -7.97
C HIS A 129 11.50 -8.98 -7.98
N ALA A 130 12.54 -8.98 -7.13
CA ALA A 130 13.46 -10.11 -7.03
C ALA A 130 12.79 -11.37 -6.48
N TYR A 131 11.79 -11.21 -5.60
CA TYR A 131 10.99 -12.31 -5.08
C TYR A 131 9.81 -12.70 -5.99
N ASP A 132 9.66 -12.11 -7.17
CA ASP A 132 8.52 -12.32 -8.07
C ASP A 132 7.17 -12.18 -7.36
N ALA A 133 7.05 -11.16 -6.50
CA ALA A 133 5.85 -10.94 -5.70
C ALA A 133 4.59 -10.85 -6.57
N ILE A 134 3.50 -11.39 -6.05
CA ILE A 134 2.17 -11.26 -6.64
C ILE A 134 1.41 -10.16 -5.91
N VAL A 135 0.88 -9.21 -6.65
CA VAL A 135 -0.01 -8.17 -6.11
C VAL A 135 -1.45 -8.66 -6.22
N GLU A 136 -2.15 -8.70 -5.09
CA GLU A 136 -3.57 -9.00 -5.02
C GLU A 136 -4.36 -7.70 -4.89
N LEU A 137 -5.30 -7.50 -5.79
CA LEU A 137 -6.10 -6.28 -5.92
C LEU A 137 -7.58 -6.62 -5.74
N THR A 138 -8.25 -5.94 -4.80
CA THR A 138 -9.69 -6.09 -4.60
C THR A 138 -10.44 -4.93 -5.24
N GLY A 139 -11.39 -5.24 -6.10
CA GLY A 139 -12.23 -4.26 -6.81
C GLY A 139 -13.70 -4.66 -6.85
N PRO A 140 -14.56 -3.89 -7.55
CA PRO A 140 -16.00 -4.17 -7.64
C PRO A 140 -16.28 -5.53 -8.29
N ASP A 141 -15.41 -6.00 -9.17
CA ASP A 141 -15.57 -7.27 -9.89
C ASP A 141 -14.88 -8.45 -9.15
N GLY A 142 -14.40 -8.23 -7.92
CA GLY A 142 -13.74 -9.24 -7.10
C GLY A 142 -12.23 -9.04 -6.98
N ILE A 143 -11.52 -10.15 -6.79
CA ILE A 143 -10.07 -10.17 -6.54
C ILE A 143 -9.32 -10.47 -7.85
N ARG A 144 -8.35 -9.62 -8.17
CA ARG A 144 -7.41 -9.82 -9.26
C ARG A 144 -6.00 -10.02 -8.70
N ARG A 145 -5.27 -10.98 -9.24
CA ARG A 145 -3.86 -11.23 -8.91
C ARG A 145 -3.01 -11.03 -10.14
N GLN A 146 -1.88 -10.33 -9.98
CA GLN A 146 -0.94 -10.15 -11.07
C GLN A 146 0.50 -10.08 -10.55
N PRO A 147 1.49 -10.49 -11.37
CA PRO A 147 2.90 -10.32 -11.06
C PRO A 147 3.23 -8.84 -10.83
N ILE A 148 4.07 -8.56 -9.84
CA ILE A 148 4.47 -7.18 -9.55
C ILE A 148 5.12 -6.50 -10.76
N ARG A 149 5.79 -7.26 -11.63
CA ARG A 149 6.41 -6.76 -12.86
C ARG A 149 5.42 -6.16 -13.85
N GLU A 150 4.20 -6.68 -13.86
CA GLU A 150 3.10 -6.20 -14.71
C GLU A 150 2.32 -5.07 -14.03
N PHE A 151 2.43 -4.98 -12.71
CA PHE A 151 1.77 -3.93 -11.93
C PHE A 151 2.39 -2.55 -12.14
N TYR A 152 3.71 -2.46 -12.33
CA TYR A 152 4.41 -1.21 -12.61
C TYR A 152 4.37 -0.90 -14.11
N ILE A 153 3.55 0.07 -14.52
CA ILE A 153 3.43 0.48 -15.93
C ILE A 153 4.60 1.38 -16.33
N ARG A 154 4.94 2.35 -15.47
CA ARG A 154 6.07 3.28 -15.62
C ARG A 154 6.30 4.00 -14.28
N ALA A 155 7.40 4.76 -14.16
CA ALA A 155 7.69 5.54 -12.96
C ALA A 155 6.49 6.42 -12.56
N GLY A 156 6.02 6.26 -11.31
CA GLY A 156 4.87 6.95 -10.75
C GLY A 156 3.50 6.52 -11.30
N LYS A 157 3.45 5.43 -12.09
CA LYS A 157 2.19 4.89 -12.60
C LYS A 157 2.16 3.38 -12.49
N VAL A 158 1.16 2.89 -11.80
CA VAL A 158 0.88 1.46 -11.60
C VAL A 158 -0.51 1.11 -12.12
N ASP A 159 -0.75 -0.18 -12.35
CA ASP A 159 -2.04 -0.70 -12.83
C ASP A 159 -3.04 -0.85 -11.67
N ILE A 160 -3.44 0.29 -11.11
CA ILE A 160 -4.49 0.36 -10.08
C ILE A 160 -5.81 0.75 -10.73
N LEU A 161 -6.68 -0.22 -10.93
CA LEU A 161 -8.11 0.01 -11.21
C LEU A 161 -8.96 -0.25 -9.95
N SER A 162 -8.34 -0.63 -8.82
CA SER A 162 -9.02 -1.12 -7.61
C SER A 162 -8.15 -0.97 -6.35
N LEU A 163 -8.70 -1.32 -5.18
CA LEU A 163 -8.00 -1.36 -3.89
C LEU A 163 -7.01 -2.52 -3.82
N ILE A 164 -5.94 -2.34 -3.04
CA ILE A 164 -4.78 -3.22 -3.06
C ILE A 164 -4.65 -4.05 -1.79
N HIS A 165 -4.37 -5.34 -2.00
CA HIS A 165 -3.62 -6.23 -1.11
C HIS A 165 -2.30 -6.63 -1.80
N ILE A 166 -1.25 -6.77 -1.03
CA ILE A 166 0.01 -7.38 -1.49
C ILE A 166 0.20 -8.70 -0.77
#